data_d273979f52a386d33cc178b21d0adbc4
#
_entry.id   d273979f52a386d33cc178b21d0adbc4
#
_cell.length_a   1.000
_cell.length_b   1.000
_cell.length_c   1.000
_cell.angle_alpha   90.00
_cell.angle_beta   90.00
_cell.angle_gamma   90.00
#
_symmetry.space_group_name_H-M   'P 1'
#
loop_
_entity.id
_entity.type
_entity.pdbx_description
1 polymer ?
#
loop_
_entity_poly.entity_id
_entity_poly.type
_entity_poly.pdbx_seq_one_letter_code
_entity_poly.pdbx_strand_id
1 'polypeptide(L)'
;TDIGVVGHGETYYTPRAVSEYIHEFLAPKIIAAESGSPEAIWDIGYSAAARFGGRGLELRALSAIDIAVWDALALSLNVPLHVLLGGPSVQQIPVYNTCGGPSYGKSLRFGEISSRDGRDEDFDAFMNRPGELAADLVAEGFGGMKIWPFDRIAKRAGGQIISSEDLQTALTPFQKIREAVGSKINIMAEGHGLWSLSAAKRIAKELEQFEPAWIEDLILADSTEALLELKRSTSIPMVVSEYLISRFAYAPVIDKHAVDVVMIDPTWCGGITEARRIVALADAKRLSVTFHDCTGPFTLLAGVHL
;
A
#
# COMPACT_ATOMS: atom_id res chain seq x y z
N THR A 1 1.54 -27.07 -10.82
CA THR A 1 0.29 -27.84 -11.04
C THR A 1 0.61 -29.20 -11.65
N ASP A 2 -0.33 -30.12 -11.59
CA ASP A 2 -0.27 -31.47 -12.25
C ASP A 2 -0.19 -31.39 -13.77
N ILE A 3 -0.66 -30.31 -14.37
CA ILE A 3 -0.57 -30.02 -15.80
C ILE A 3 0.74 -29.34 -16.23
N GLY A 4 1.70 -29.17 -15.30
CA GLY A 4 3.01 -28.56 -15.57
C GLY A 4 3.03 -27.03 -15.62
N VAL A 5 1.91 -26.35 -15.36
CA VAL A 5 1.87 -24.88 -15.28
C VAL A 5 2.41 -24.44 -13.91
N VAL A 6 3.25 -23.40 -13.92
CA VAL A 6 3.81 -22.77 -12.71
C VAL A 6 3.26 -21.35 -12.60
N GLY A 7 2.57 -21.04 -11.51
CA GLY A 7 2.17 -19.68 -11.17
C GLY A 7 3.16 -19.04 -10.21
N HIS A 8 3.21 -17.73 -10.22
CA HIS A 8 4.16 -16.94 -9.46
C HIS A 8 3.45 -16.03 -8.44
N GLY A 9 4.06 -15.90 -7.27
CA GLY A 9 3.68 -14.96 -6.22
C GLY A 9 4.93 -14.48 -5.52
N GLU A 10 4.82 -13.40 -4.77
CA GLU A 10 5.96 -12.81 -4.08
C GLU A 10 5.63 -12.34 -2.67
N THR A 11 6.67 -12.11 -1.90
CA THR A 11 6.60 -11.50 -0.57
C THR A 11 7.88 -10.72 -0.30
N TYR A 12 7.82 -9.73 0.57
CA TYR A 12 8.94 -8.83 0.84
C TYR A 12 9.44 -8.91 2.28
N TYR A 13 8.65 -8.48 3.26
CA TYR A 13 9.10 -8.46 4.66
C TYR A 13 9.28 -9.86 5.22
N THR A 14 10.43 -10.11 5.83
CA THR A 14 10.78 -11.40 6.43
C THR A 14 10.59 -12.61 5.50
N PRO A 15 11.08 -12.57 4.24
CA PRO A 15 10.73 -13.56 3.21
C PRO A 15 11.07 -15.00 3.62
N ARG A 16 12.14 -15.22 4.39
CA ARG A 16 12.51 -16.56 4.89
C ARG A 16 11.45 -17.13 5.82
N ALA A 17 10.93 -16.31 6.75
CA ALA A 17 9.89 -16.78 7.67
C ALA A 17 8.57 -17.04 6.94
N VAL A 18 8.23 -16.25 5.92
CA VAL A 18 7.08 -16.50 5.03
C VAL A 18 7.27 -17.80 4.28
N SER A 19 8.45 -18.04 3.68
CA SER A 19 8.77 -19.27 2.97
C SER A 19 8.63 -20.51 3.86
N GLU A 20 9.21 -20.48 5.05
CA GLU A 20 9.09 -21.59 6.01
C GLU A 20 7.62 -21.86 6.38
N TYR A 21 6.85 -20.81 6.66
CA TYR A 21 5.42 -20.97 6.96
C TYR A 21 4.64 -21.59 5.78
N ILE A 22 4.98 -21.20 4.56
CA ILE A 22 4.41 -21.81 3.35
C ILE A 22 4.74 -23.29 3.29
N HIS A 23 6.01 -23.66 3.33
CA HIS A 23 6.45 -25.04 3.08
C HIS A 23 6.09 -25.99 4.22
N GLU A 24 6.29 -25.55 5.47
CA GLU A 24 6.08 -26.42 6.62
C GLU A 24 4.62 -26.53 7.05
N PHE A 25 3.83 -25.49 6.81
CA PHE A 25 2.48 -25.44 7.39
C PHE A 25 1.36 -25.30 6.36
N LEU A 26 1.47 -24.37 5.41
CA LEU A 26 0.36 -24.02 4.55
C LEU A 26 0.25 -24.93 3.31
N ALA A 27 1.35 -25.17 2.61
CA ALA A 27 1.37 -25.99 1.39
C ALA A 27 0.88 -27.42 1.62
N PRO A 28 1.26 -28.14 2.69
CA PRO A 28 0.72 -29.48 2.95
C PRO A 28 -0.81 -29.52 3.05
N LYS A 29 -1.44 -28.49 3.62
CA LYS A 29 -2.90 -28.41 3.75
C LYS A 29 -3.59 -28.15 2.42
N ILE A 30 -3.00 -27.27 1.60
CA ILE A 30 -3.52 -26.92 0.28
C ILE A 30 -3.41 -28.11 -0.67
N ILE A 31 -2.26 -28.80 -0.68
CA ILE A 31 -2.05 -29.97 -1.52
C ILE A 31 -3.00 -31.09 -1.13
N ALA A 32 -3.19 -31.34 0.17
CA ALA A 32 -4.10 -32.37 0.67
C ALA A 32 -5.59 -32.12 0.34
N ALA A 33 -5.94 -30.89 0.01
CA ALA A 33 -7.33 -30.54 -0.33
C ALA A 33 -7.71 -30.90 -1.78
N GLU A 34 -6.73 -31.21 -2.63
CA GLU A 34 -6.94 -31.58 -4.05
C GLU A 34 -7.83 -30.59 -4.82
N SER A 35 -7.77 -29.29 -4.46
CA SER A 35 -8.57 -28.23 -5.08
C SER A 35 -7.67 -27.28 -5.88
N GLY A 36 -8.07 -26.99 -7.12
CA GLY A 36 -7.46 -25.94 -7.97
C GLY A 36 -8.23 -24.60 -7.91
N SER A 37 -9.31 -24.49 -7.11
CA SER A 37 -10.10 -23.27 -7.01
C SER A 37 -9.40 -22.23 -6.13
N PRO A 38 -9.13 -21.01 -6.63
CA PRO A 38 -8.56 -19.93 -5.80
C PRO A 38 -9.36 -19.67 -4.51
N GLU A 39 -10.68 -19.64 -4.59
CA GLU A 39 -11.57 -19.42 -3.44
C GLU A 39 -11.42 -20.52 -2.38
N ALA A 40 -11.40 -21.79 -2.80
CA ALA A 40 -11.25 -22.91 -1.87
C ALA A 40 -9.87 -22.94 -1.21
N ILE A 41 -8.81 -22.64 -1.99
CA ILE A 41 -7.44 -22.53 -1.48
C ILE A 41 -7.33 -21.38 -0.47
N TRP A 42 -7.96 -20.25 -0.79
CA TRP A 42 -8.02 -19.11 0.12
C TRP A 42 -8.70 -19.47 1.45
N ASP A 43 -9.86 -20.12 1.41
CA ASP A 43 -10.62 -20.50 2.62
C ASP A 43 -9.82 -21.47 3.51
N ILE A 44 -9.13 -22.44 2.92
CA ILE A 44 -8.24 -23.35 3.64
C ILE A 44 -7.09 -22.58 4.28
N GLY A 45 -6.44 -21.71 3.52
CA GLY A 45 -5.32 -20.90 3.98
C GLY A 45 -5.72 -19.95 5.09
N TYR A 46 -6.85 -19.25 4.93
CA TYR A 46 -7.35 -18.33 5.95
C TYR A 46 -7.77 -19.06 7.24
N SER A 47 -8.45 -20.20 7.13
CA SER A 47 -8.82 -21.03 8.30
C SER A 47 -7.59 -21.50 9.08
N ALA A 48 -6.50 -21.79 8.36
CA ALA A 48 -5.22 -22.13 8.97
C ALA A 48 -4.55 -20.93 9.64
N ALA A 49 -4.53 -19.77 8.96
CA ALA A 49 -3.94 -18.52 9.41
C ALA A 49 -4.68 -17.91 10.62
N ALA A 50 -6.00 -18.05 10.69
CA ALA A 50 -6.83 -17.51 11.77
C ALA A 50 -6.40 -17.99 13.17
N ARG A 51 -5.77 -19.15 13.26
CA ARG A 51 -5.22 -19.71 14.52
C ARG A 51 -4.02 -18.91 15.06
N PHE A 52 -3.37 -18.13 14.21
CA PHE A 52 -2.24 -17.27 14.54
C PHE A 52 -2.62 -15.77 14.59
N GLY A 53 -3.91 -15.47 14.49
CA GLY A 53 -4.44 -14.12 14.50
C GLY A 53 -4.93 -13.62 13.14
N GLY A 54 -4.47 -14.20 12.03
CA GLY A 54 -4.95 -13.90 10.67
C GLY A 54 -4.62 -12.47 10.19
N ARG A 55 -3.54 -11.87 10.68
CA ARG A 55 -3.18 -10.47 10.39
C ARG A 55 -1.69 -10.23 10.14
N GLY A 56 -0.87 -11.25 10.20
CA GLY A 56 0.58 -11.09 10.13
C GLY A 56 1.19 -11.81 8.95
N LEU A 57 2.32 -12.43 9.24
CA LEU A 57 3.14 -13.19 8.30
C LEU A 57 2.34 -14.29 7.58
N GLU A 58 1.41 -14.90 8.26
CA GLU A 58 0.52 -15.94 7.73
C GLU A 58 -0.36 -15.43 6.58
N LEU A 59 -0.82 -14.19 6.63
CA LEU A 59 -1.58 -13.59 5.53
C LEU A 59 -0.69 -13.17 4.36
N ARG A 60 0.57 -12.78 4.62
CA ARG A 60 1.54 -12.54 3.55
C ARG A 60 1.86 -13.85 2.80
N ALA A 61 1.96 -14.95 3.53
CA ALA A 61 2.14 -16.28 2.94
C ALA A 61 0.92 -16.69 2.10
N LEU A 62 -0.27 -16.50 2.64
CA LEU A 62 -1.51 -16.77 1.90
C LEU A 62 -1.64 -15.88 0.67
N SER A 63 -1.28 -14.59 0.77
CA SER A 63 -1.29 -13.67 -0.36
C SER A 63 -0.39 -14.15 -1.50
N ALA A 64 0.84 -14.55 -1.19
CA ALA A 64 1.78 -15.05 -2.19
C ALA A 64 1.25 -16.32 -2.89
N ILE A 65 0.65 -17.24 -2.14
CA ILE A 65 0.04 -18.45 -2.72
C ILE A 65 -1.19 -18.11 -3.55
N ASP A 66 -2.07 -17.24 -3.06
CA ASP A 66 -3.29 -16.85 -3.78
C ASP A 66 -2.96 -16.19 -5.12
N ILE A 67 -1.99 -15.27 -5.15
CA ILE A 67 -1.51 -14.65 -6.39
C ILE A 67 -0.97 -15.72 -7.34
N ALA A 68 -0.14 -16.66 -6.85
CA ALA A 68 0.41 -17.73 -7.66
C ALA A 68 -0.67 -18.67 -8.21
N VAL A 69 -1.72 -18.95 -7.46
CA VAL A 69 -2.85 -19.79 -7.91
C VAL A 69 -3.65 -19.08 -8.99
N TRP A 70 -3.94 -17.80 -8.85
CA TRP A 70 -4.60 -17.00 -9.88
C TRP A 70 -3.76 -16.90 -11.15
N ASP A 71 -2.44 -16.71 -11.03
CA ASP A 71 -1.52 -16.69 -12.16
C ASP A 71 -1.49 -18.04 -12.88
N ALA A 72 -1.37 -19.15 -12.13
CA ALA A 72 -1.41 -20.50 -12.69
C ALA A 72 -2.73 -20.78 -13.43
N LEU A 73 -3.86 -20.33 -12.89
CA LEU A 73 -5.16 -20.47 -13.53
C LEU A 73 -5.21 -19.68 -14.84
N ALA A 74 -4.78 -18.42 -14.84
CA ALA A 74 -4.73 -17.58 -16.03
C ALA A 74 -3.85 -18.17 -17.13
N LEU A 75 -2.65 -18.63 -16.75
CA LEU A 75 -1.72 -19.32 -17.65
C LEU A 75 -2.30 -20.62 -18.22
N SER A 76 -2.98 -21.42 -17.40
CA SER A 76 -3.59 -22.69 -17.85
C SER A 76 -4.68 -22.49 -18.90
N LEU A 77 -5.39 -21.36 -18.82
CA LEU A 77 -6.43 -20.96 -19.76
C LEU A 77 -5.91 -20.10 -20.92
N ASN A 78 -4.62 -19.76 -20.88
CA ASN A 78 -3.96 -18.86 -21.85
C ASN A 78 -4.69 -17.52 -22.03
N VAL A 79 -5.09 -16.92 -20.93
CA VAL A 79 -5.73 -15.59 -20.90
C VAL A 79 -5.05 -14.69 -19.84
N PRO A 80 -5.03 -13.37 -20.04
CA PRO A 80 -4.59 -12.44 -18.99
C PRO A 80 -5.50 -12.52 -17.76
N LEU A 81 -4.93 -12.34 -16.56
CA LEU A 81 -5.68 -12.43 -15.32
C LEU A 81 -6.90 -11.50 -15.28
N HIS A 82 -6.79 -10.25 -15.74
CA HIS A 82 -7.94 -9.32 -15.76
C HIS A 82 -9.14 -9.85 -16.54
N VAL A 83 -8.92 -10.71 -17.55
CA VAL A 83 -10.02 -11.35 -18.30
C VAL A 83 -10.78 -12.33 -17.41
N LEU A 84 -10.08 -13.11 -16.58
CA LEU A 84 -10.71 -13.99 -15.59
C LEU A 84 -11.48 -13.19 -14.53
N LEU A 85 -11.03 -11.98 -14.24
CA LEU A 85 -11.68 -11.09 -13.28
C LEU A 85 -12.86 -10.31 -13.88
N GLY A 86 -13.14 -10.47 -15.20
CA GLY A 86 -14.24 -9.84 -15.89
C GLY A 86 -13.90 -8.52 -16.61
N GLY A 87 -12.63 -8.16 -16.66
CA GLY A 87 -12.13 -6.94 -17.32
C GLY A 87 -11.71 -7.13 -18.79
N PRO A 88 -11.06 -6.11 -19.40
CA PRO A 88 -10.69 -4.85 -18.78
C PRO A 88 -11.88 -3.88 -18.65
N SER A 89 -12.00 -3.22 -17.51
CA SER A 89 -12.98 -2.15 -17.29
C SER A 89 -12.47 -0.78 -17.78
N VAL A 90 -11.17 -0.60 -17.80
CA VAL A 90 -10.46 0.60 -18.27
C VAL A 90 -9.26 0.21 -19.12
N GLN A 91 -8.82 1.10 -20.01
CA GLN A 91 -7.64 0.89 -20.87
C GLN A 91 -6.37 1.56 -20.32
N GLN A 92 -6.52 2.48 -19.40
CA GLN A 92 -5.43 3.22 -18.78
C GLN A 92 -5.70 3.37 -17.29
N ILE A 93 -4.68 3.18 -16.48
CA ILE A 93 -4.74 3.28 -15.03
C ILE A 93 -3.87 4.47 -14.61
N PRO A 94 -4.42 5.48 -13.91
CA PRO A 94 -3.63 6.55 -13.35
C PRO A 94 -2.65 6.00 -12.31
N VAL A 95 -1.41 6.44 -12.37
CA VAL A 95 -0.38 6.08 -11.41
C VAL A 95 0.24 7.31 -10.77
N TYR A 96 0.77 7.17 -9.58
CA TYR A 96 1.60 8.17 -8.90
C TYR A 96 2.94 7.57 -8.51
N ASN A 97 3.96 8.42 -8.40
CA ASN A 97 5.26 8.01 -7.88
C ASN A 97 5.27 8.15 -6.35
N THR A 98 5.55 7.06 -5.63
CA THR A 98 5.68 7.08 -4.16
C THR A 98 7.01 7.68 -3.68
N CYS A 99 7.85 8.20 -4.56
CA CYS A 99 9.12 8.85 -4.25
C CYS A 99 10.01 8.06 -3.29
N GLY A 100 10.02 6.73 -3.46
CA GLY A 100 10.93 5.83 -2.78
C GLY A 100 12.32 5.87 -3.41
N GLY A 101 13.18 4.97 -2.98
CA GLY A 101 14.49 4.80 -3.57
C GLY A 101 15.33 3.73 -2.89
N PRO A 102 16.48 3.36 -3.46
CA PRO A 102 17.36 2.34 -2.90
C PRO A 102 17.78 2.59 -1.44
N SER A 103 17.93 3.83 -1.00
CA SER A 103 18.29 4.13 0.39
C SER A 103 17.17 3.82 1.37
N TYR A 104 15.91 3.85 0.95
CA TYR A 104 14.81 3.41 1.78
C TYR A 104 14.92 1.91 2.11
N GLY A 105 15.23 1.08 1.11
CA GLY A 105 15.47 -0.35 1.27
C GLY A 105 16.64 -0.67 2.19
N LYS A 106 17.71 0.12 2.19
CA LYS A 106 18.86 -0.05 3.12
C LYS A 106 18.45 0.05 4.57
N SER A 107 17.52 0.92 4.91
CA SER A 107 17.01 1.07 6.28
C SER A 107 16.32 -0.19 6.80
N LEU A 108 15.84 -1.05 5.90
CA LEU A 108 15.17 -2.31 6.18
C LEU A 108 16.10 -3.53 6.21
N ARG A 109 17.41 -3.35 6.07
CA ARG A 109 18.46 -4.40 6.07
C ARG A 109 18.35 -5.44 4.96
N PHE A 110 17.85 -5.06 3.78
CA PHE A 110 17.75 -5.94 2.61
C PHE A 110 18.91 -5.76 1.61
N GLY A 111 20.13 -5.94 2.07
CA GLY A 111 21.31 -5.93 1.20
C GLY A 111 21.75 -4.54 0.72
N GLU A 112 22.87 -4.50 0.02
CA GLU A 112 23.34 -3.28 -0.65
C GLU A 112 22.62 -3.14 -1.98
N ILE A 113 21.57 -2.31 -2.01
CA ILE A 113 20.99 -1.83 -3.25
C ILE A 113 21.79 -0.57 -3.62
N SER A 114 22.60 -0.64 -4.65
CA SER A 114 23.30 0.54 -5.18
C SER A 114 22.44 1.18 -6.27
N SER A 115 22.09 2.45 -6.10
CA SER A 115 21.67 3.27 -7.23
C SER A 115 22.85 3.42 -8.19
N ARG A 116 22.65 3.15 -9.48
CA ARG A 116 23.74 3.19 -10.48
C ARG A 116 24.38 4.58 -10.60
N ASP A 117 23.63 5.67 -10.40
CA ASP A 117 24.09 7.05 -10.65
C ASP A 117 23.66 8.07 -9.59
N GLY A 118 23.03 7.66 -8.46
CA GLY A 118 22.48 8.59 -7.47
C GLY A 118 21.28 9.42 -7.96
N ARG A 119 20.83 9.22 -9.20
CA ARG A 119 19.68 9.91 -9.80
C ARG A 119 18.36 9.25 -9.47
N ASP A 120 18.36 7.95 -9.16
CA ASP A 120 17.15 7.16 -8.85
C ASP A 120 16.77 7.21 -7.37
N GLU A 121 17.24 8.22 -6.65
CA GLU A 121 17.02 8.36 -5.21
C GLU A 121 15.99 9.43 -4.92
N ASP A 122 14.72 9.15 -5.26
CA ASP A 122 13.61 10.08 -5.04
C ASP A 122 13.37 10.36 -3.56
N PHE A 123 13.72 9.43 -2.69
CA PHE A 123 13.64 9.61 -1.25
C PHE A 123 14.52 10.76 -0.74
N ASP A 124 15.73 10.89 -1.25
CA ASP A 124 16.58 12.03 -0.93
C ASP A 124 16.18 13.28 -1.73
N ALA A 125 15.67 13.10 -2.95
CA ALA A 125 15.25 14.19 -3.82
C ALA A 125 14.09 14.99 -3.25
N PHE A 126 13.04 14.35 -2.71
CA PHE A 126 11.91 15.11 -2.16
C PHE A 126 12.26 15.92 -0.91
N MET A 127 13.35 15.58 -0.22
CA MET A 127 13.83 16.38 0.92
C MET A 127 14.75 17.52 0.48
N ASN A 128 15.62 17.30 -0.50
CA ASN A 128 16.71 18.21 -0.83
C ASN A 128 16.41 19.10 -2.05
N ARG A 129 15.69 18.57 -3.06
CA ARG A 129 15.34 19.24 -4.32
C ARG A 129 13.90 18.94 -4.77
N PRO A 130 12.89 19.10 -3.89
CA PRO A 130 11.53 18.63 -4.14
C PRO A 130 10.87 19.28 -5.37
N GLY A 131 11.16 20.55 -5.64
CA GLY A 131 10.63 21.24 -6.81
C GLY A 131 11.19 20.72 -8.13
N GLU A 132 12.47 20.34 -8.18
CA GLU A 132 13.09 19.72 -9.35
C GLU A 132 12.50 18.32 -9.58
N LEU A 133 12.42 17.49 -8.53
CA LEU A 133 11.80 16.18 -8.62
C LEU A 133 10.36 16.26 -9.16
N ALA A 134 9.57 17.22 -8.66
CA ALA A 134 8.21 17.41 -9.14
C ALA A 134 8.16 17.82 -10.62
N ALA A 135 9.08 18.67 -11.07
CA ALA A 135 9.17 19.06 -12.47
C ALA A 135 9.57 17.88 -13.38
N ASP A 136 10.51 17.06 -12.93
CA ASP A 136 10.94 15.85 -13.64
C ASP A 136 9.76 14.86 -13.79
N LEU A 137 9.03 14.58 -12.70
CA LEU A 137 7.87 13.69 -12.71
C LEU A 137 6.73 14.20 -13.62
N VAL A 138 6.49 15.52 -13.64
CA VAL A 138 5.53 16.12 -14.58
C VAL A 138 5.99 15.92 -16.02
N ALA A 139 7.28 16.09 -16.30
CA ALA A 139 7.83 15.89 -17.64
C ALA A 139 7.77 14.42 -18.09
N GLU A 140 7.87 13.48 -17.17
CA GLU A 140 7.70 12.04 -17.39
C GLU A 140 6.23 11.62 -17.55
N GLY A 141 5.27 12.50 -17.22
CA GLY A 141 3.84 12.25 -17.37
C GLY A 141 3.13 11.72 -16.11
N PHE A 142 3.79 11.75 -14.94
CA PHE A 142 3.11 11.40 -13.69
C PHE A 142 2.08 12.45 -13.29
N GLY A 143 0.88 11.99 -12.93
CA GLY A 143 -0.20 12.83 -12.41
C GLY A 143 -0.14 13.07 -10.90
N GLY A 144 0.72 12.35 -10.17
CA GLY A 144 0.83 12.42 -8.72
C GLY A 144 2.19 11.99 -8.18
N MET A 145 2.53 12.51 -7.01
CA MET A 145 3.69 12.14 -6.23
C MET A 145 3.35 12.05 -4.74
N LYS A 146 3.85 11.04 -4.05
CA LYS A 146 3.66 10.84 -2.60
C LYS A 146 4.98 11.03 -1.87
N ILE A 147 5.00 11.87 -0.84
CA ILE A 147 6.19 12.19 -0.04
C ILE A 147 5.90 12.04 1.46
N TRP A 148 6.93 11.73 2.26
CA TRP A 148 6.81 11.48 3.70
C TRP A 148 7.87 12.19 4.54
N PRO A 149 7.95 13.52 4.48
CA PRO A 149 8.98 14.29 5.18
C PRO A 149 8.85 14.25 6.71
N PHE A 150 7.70 13.82 7.23
CA PHE A 150 7.41 13.73 8.65
C PHE A 150 8.08 12.55 9.36
N ASP A 151 8.47 11.50 8.65
CA ASP A 151 8.96 10.23 9.22
C ASP A 151 10.24 10.39 10.05
N ARG A 152 11.22 11.13 9.52
CA ARG A 152 12.49 11.35 10.24
C ARG A 152 12.26 12.07 11.56
N ILE A 153 11.28 12.98 11.56
CA ILE A 153 10.89 13.76 12.74
C ILE A 153 10.18 12.84 13.75
N ALA A 154 9.21 12.05 13.30
CA ALA A 154 8.50 11.09 14.14
C ALA A 154 9.45 10.11 14.82
N LYS A 155 10.40 9.53 14.07
CA LYS A 155 11.42 8.60 14.61
C LYS A 155 12.29 9.24 15.67
N ARG A 156 12.64 10.54 15.53
CA ARG A 156 13.43 11.29 16.51
C ARG A 156 12.61 11.70 17.73
N ALA A 157 11.36 12.16 17.53
CA ALA A 157 10.49 12.73 18.55
C ALA A 157 9.55 11.70 19.21
N GLY A 158 9.58 10.43 18.77
CA GLY A 158 8.68 9.38 19.25
C GLY A 158 7.22 9.56 18.81
N GLY A 159 6.92 10.41 17.83
CA GLY A 159 5.60 10.59 17.24
C GLY A 159 4.52 11.23 18.12
N GLN A 160 4.83 11.58 19.38
CA GLN A 160 3.83 12.07 20.33
C GLN A 160 3.50 13.55 20.13
N ILE A 161 4.52 14.36 19.84
CA ILE A 161 4.42 15.81 19.67
C ILE A 161 5.31 16.22 18.50
N ILE A 162 4.84 17.17 17.70
CA ILE A 162 5.67 17.84 16.70
C ILE A 162 5.90 19.30 17.12
N SER A 163 7.15 19.76 17.16
CA SER A 163 7.48 21.15 17.42
C SER A 163 7.05 22.05 16.25
N SER A 164 6.94 23.37 16.48
CA SER A 164 6.64 24.30 15.38
C SER A 164 7.77 24.35 14.34
N GLU A 165 9.01 24.26 14.77
CA GLU A 165 10.18 24.25 13.91
C GLU A 165 10.23 22.98 13.05
N ASP A 166 10.00 21.80 13.64
CA ASP A 166 9.94 20.53 12.92
C ASP A 166 8.79 20.49 11.91
N LEU A 167 7.64 21.04 12.29
CA LEU A 167 6.49 21.13 11.42
C LEU A 167 6.79 21.99 10.19
N GLN A 168 7.37 23.19 10.37
CA GLN A 168 7.78 24.04 9.25
C GLN A 168 8.83 23.37 8.37
N THR A 169 9.79 22.67 8.95
CA THR A 169 10.77 21.91 8.20
C THR A 169 10.12 20.83 7.32
N ALA A 170 9.15 20.08 7.87
CA ALA A 170 8.45 19.04 7.13
C ALA A 170 7.49 19.59 6.06
N LEU A 171 6.97 20.81 6.22
CA LEU A 171 6.11 21.47 5.24
C LEU A 171 6.88 22.07 4.07
N THR A 172 8.17 22.36 4.24
CA THR A 172 9.02 22.98 3.20
C THR A 172 9.00 22.24 1.86
N PRO A 173 9.08 20.90 1.79
CA PRO A 173 8.98 20.17 0.52
C PRO A 173 7.66 20.46 -0.22
N PHE A 174 6.53 20.48 0.47
CA PHE A 174 5.21 20.75 -0.14
C PHE A 174 5.16 22.18 -0.71
N GLN A 175 5.67 23.15 0.02
CA GLN A 175 5.76 24.53 -0.45
C GLN A 175 6.61 24.63 -1.74
N LYS A 176 7.81 24.05 -1.74
CA LYS A 176 8.72 24.10 -2.90
C LYS A 176 8.14 23.37 -4.13
N ILE A 177 7.39 22.28 -3.95
CA ILE A 177 6.71 21.59 -5.05
C ILE A 177 5.64 22.54 -5.64
N ARG A 178 4.82 23.15 -4.82
CA ARG A 178 3.78 24.10 -5.29
C ARG A 178 4.37 25.34 -5.96
N GLU A 179 5.47 25.85 -5.45
CA GLU A 179 6.22 26.96 -6.09
C GLU A 179 6.77 26.58 -7.49
N ALA A 180 7.26 25.36 -7.65
CA ALA A 180 7.88 24.89 -8.89
C ALA A 180 6.87 24.53 -9.98
N VAL A 181 5.81 23.80 -9.64
CA VAL A 181 4.91 23.20 -10.64
C VAL A 181 3.43 23.56 -10.44
N GLY A 182 3.07 24.31 -9.38
CA GLY A 182 1.70 24.67 -9.07
C GLY A 182 0.83 23.43 -8.85
N SER A 183 -0.32 23.39 -9.52
CA SER A 183 -1.28 22.28 -9.48
C SER A 183 -1.10 21.22 -10.58
N LYS A 184 0.04 21.25 -11.31
CA LYS A 184 0.28 20.30 -12.42
C LYS A 184 0.50 18.86 -11.94
N ILE A 185 0.81 18.65 -10.67
CA ILE A 185 0.94 17.35 -10.05
C ILE A 185 0.14 17.29 -8.75
N ASN A 186 -0.56 16.19 -8.50
CA ASN A 186 -1.18 15.93 -7.22
C ASN A 186 -0.11 15.56 -6.20
N ILE A 187 -0.15 16.18 -5.02
CA ILE A 187 0.76 15.84 -3.93
C ILE A 187 -0.01 14.99 -2.92
N MET A 188 0.57 13.88 -2.50
CA MET A 188 0.07 13.04 -1.42
C MET A 188 1.06 13.09 -0.26
N ALA A 189 0.54 13.10 0.96
CA ALA A 189 1.35 13.10 2.18
C ALA A 189 1.20 11.80 2.93
N GLU A 190 2.31 11.14 3.26
CA GLU A 190 2.37 9.88 3.97
C GLU A 190 2.93 10.07 5.39
N GLY A 191 2.41 9.31 6.37
CA GLY A 191 2.85 9.37 7.78
C GLY A 191 3.19 8.01 8.39
N HIS A 192 3.04 6.89 7.65
CA HIS A 192 3.38 5.52 8.06
C HIS A 192 2.88 5.11 9.46
N GLY A 193 1.77 5.69 9.95
CA GLY A 193 1.21 5.41 11.26
C GLY A 193 2.05 5.87 12.44
N LEU A 194 3.00 6.78 12.23
CA LEU A 194 4.01 7.13 13.23
C LEU A 194 3.57 8.18 14.25
N TRP A 195 2.41 8.81 14.06
CA TRP A 195 2.00 9.95 14.88
C TRP A 195 0.86 9.62 15.83
N SER A 196 0.86 10.29 16.98
CA SER A 196 -0.30 10.32 17.86
C SER A 196 -1.44 11.11 17.22
N LEU A 197 -2.68 10.87 17.62
CA LEU A 197 -3.85 11.55 17.07
C LEU A 197 -3.74 13.08 17.19
N SER A 198 -3.22 13.61 18.31
CA SER A 198 -3.07 15.06 18.51
C SER A 198 -2.03 15.68 17.59
N ALA A 199 -0.90 15.00 17.37
CA ALA A 199 0.11 15.45 16.43
C ALA A 199 -0.39 15.34 14.98
N ALA A 200 -1.06 14.24 14.64
CA ALA A 200 -1.65 14.03 13.32
C ALA A 200 -2.67 15.11 12.94
N LYS A 201 -3.55 15.51 13.85
CA LYS A 201 -4.49 16.62 13.63
C LYS A 201 -3.77 17.95 13.34
N ARG A 202 -2.68 18.22 14.06
CA ARG A 202 -1.88 19.42 13.81
C ARG A 202 -1.20 19.38 12.45
N ILE A 203 -0.62 18.22 12.07
CA ILE A 203 0.01 18.02 10.76
C ILE A 203 -1.03 18.20 9.65
N ALA A 204 -2.17 17.51 9.76
CA ALA A 204 -3.24 17.57 8.76
C ALA A 204 -3.73 19.01 8.56
N LYS A 205 -3.92 19.77 9.65
CA LYS A 205 -4.36 21.16 9.59
C LYS A 205 -3.39 22.06 8.83
N GLU A 206 -2.09 21.93 9.07
CA GLU A 206 -1.08 22.72 8.39
C GLU A 206 -0.83 22.30 6.94
N LEU A 207 -1.13 21.04 6.59
CA LEU A 207 -1.07 20.55 5.21
C LEU A 207 -2.19 21.12 4.32
N GLU A 208 -3.34 21.54 4.87
CA GLU A 208 -4.48 22.03 4.10
C GLU A 208 -4.11 23.16 3.13
N GLN A 209 -3.18 24.04 3.49
CA GLN A 209 -2.74 25.17 2.65
C GLN A 209 -2.09 24.73 1.32
N PHE A 210 -1.62 23.47 1.23
CA PHE A 210 -0.98 22.93 0.03
C PHE A 210 -1.94 22.10 -0.82
N GLU A 211 -3.19 21.96 -0.40
CA GLU A 211 -4.23 21.19 -1.10
C GLU A 211 -3.74 19.81 -1.56
N PRO A 212 -3.23 18.94 -0.65
CA PRO A 212 -2.82 17.60 -1.04
C PRO A 212 -4.04 16.78 -1.48
N ALA A 213 -3.82 15.88 -2.45
CA ALA A 213 -4.87 14.99 -2.93
C ALA A 213 -5.39 14.06 -1.83
N TRP A 214 -4.50 13.64 -0.93
CA TRP A 214 -4.85 12.94 0.31
C TRP A 214 -3.72 12.97 1.34
N ILE A 215 -4.07 12.62 2.56
CA ILE A 215 -3.14 12.23 3.62
C ILE A 215 -3.32 10.73 3.90
N GLU A 216 -2.20 10.03 4.03
CA GLU A 216 -2.13 8.58 4.21
C GLU A 216 -1.49 8.27 5.55
N ASP A 217 -2.16 7.43 6.33
CA ASP A 217 -1.65 6.85 7.56
C ASP A 217 -0.88 7.80 8.49
N LEU A 218 -1.43 8.99 8.80
CA LEU A 218 -0.82 9.82 9.84
C LEU A 218 -0.82 9.11 11.20
N ILE A 219 -1.85 8.29 11.47
CA ILE A 219 -1.96 7.43 12.65
C ILE A 219 -2.13 5.97 12.21
N LEU A 220 -1.80 5.02 13.08
CA LEU A 220 -2.10 3.61 12.82
C LEU A 220 -3.61 3.40 12.64
N ALA A 221 -3.97 2.55 11.68
CA ALA A 221 -5.36 2.25 11.34
C ALA A 221 -6.02 1.20 12.28
N ASP A 222 -5.51 1.05 13.49
CA ASP A 222 -5.99 0.08 14.49
C ASP A 222 -7.18 0.57 15.33
N SER A 223 -7.54 1.86 15.22
CA SER A 223 -8.70 2.45 15.87
C SER A 223 -9.57 3.23 14.88
N THR A 224 -10.71 2.67 14.51
CA THR A 224 -11.68 3.33 13.63
C THR A 224 -12.21 4.65 14.23
N GLU A 225 -12.35 4.72 15.56
CA GLU A 225 -12.78 5.93 16.27
C GLU A 225 -11.75 7.04 16.14
N ALA A 226 -10.45 6.73 16.27
CA ALA A 226 -9.37 7.70 16.10
C ALA A 226 -9.29 8.19 14.63
N LEU A 227 -9.49 7.30 13.65
CA LEU A 227 -9.57 7.68 12.24
C LEU A 227 -10.74 8.65 11.99
N LEU A 228 -11.93 8.37 12.53
CA LEU A 228 -13.09 9.26 12.44
C LEU A 228 -12.84 10.63 13.07
N GLU A 229 -12.14 10.65 14.19
CA GLU A 229 -11.80 11.90 14.86
C GLU A 229 -10.79 12.72 14.07
N LEU A 230 -9.78 12.07 13.48
CA LEU A 230 -8.84 12.72 12.57
C LEU A 230 -9.56 13.26 11.33
N LYS A 231 -10.39 12.44 10.68
CA LYS A 231 -11.16 12.81 9.49
C LYS A 231 -12.02 14.07 9.72
N ARG A 232 -12.65 14.18 10.88
CA ARG A 232 -13.45 15.37 11.23
C ARG A 232 -12.63 16.64 11.47
N SER A 233 -11.32 16.51 11.65
CA SER A 233 -10.42 17.65 11.95
C SER A 233 -9.75 18.24 10.72
N THR A 234 -9.95 17.66 9.52
CA THR A 234 -9.35 18.16 8.29
C THR A 234 -10.33 18.05 7.11
N SER A 235 -10.11 18.91 6.11
CA SER A 235 -10.81 18.84 4.82
C SER A 235 -10.06 17.98 3.78
N ILE A 236 -8.84 17.57 4.07
CA ILE A 236 -8.04 16.74 3.16
C ILE A 236 -8.61 15.33 3.13
N PRO A 237 -8.81 14.72 1.95
CA PRO A 237 -9.20 13.31 1.85
C PRO A 237 -8.22 12.41 2.59
N MET A 238 -8.72 11.43 3.32
CA MET A 238 -7.92 10.47 4.07
C MET A 238 -7.85 9.12 3.37
N VAL A 239 -6.66 8.54 3.34
CA VAL A 239 -6.40 7.20 2.83
C VAL A 239 -5.91 6.31 3.97
N VAL A 240 -6.40 5.11 4.05
CA VAL A 240 -5.86 4.00 4.82
C VAL A 240 -6.00 2.71 4.01
N SER A 241 -5.29 1.80 4.28
CA SER A 241 -3.95 1.55 4.81
C SER A 241 -3.56 0.19 4.30
N GLU A 242 -2.39 0.05 3.74
CA GLU A 242 -1.84 -1.26 3.42
C GLU A 242 -1.62 -2.13 4.68
N TYR A 243 -1.61 -1.49 5.87
CA TYR A 243 -1.50 -2.22 7.14
C TYR A 243 -2.79 -2.91 7.58
N LEU A 244 -3.95 -2.56 6.98
CA LEU A 244 -5.19 -3.31 7.20
C LEU A 244 -5.14 -4.63 6.44
N ILE A 245 -5.33 -5.73 7.14
CA ILE A 245 -5.20 -7.07 6.60
C ILE A 245 -6.54 -7.79 6.68
N SER A 246 -6.97 -8.34 5.54
CA SER A 246 -8.25 -8.98 5.27
C SER A 246 -9.47 -8.04 5.37
N ARG A 247 -10.54 -8.40 4.66
CA ARG A 247 -11.83 -7.66 4.69
C ARG A 247 -12.37 -7.41 6.11
N PHE A 248 -11.99 -8.24 7.05
CA PHE A 248 -12.48 -8.11 8.44
C PHE A 248 -11.87 -6.91 9.17
N ALA A 249 -10.64 -6.49 8.80
CA ALA A 249 -10.05 -5.26 9.31
C ALA A 249 -10.54 -4.02 8.55
N TYR A 250 -10.79 -4.15 7.24
CA TYR A 250 -11.32 -3.06 6.41
C TYR A 250 -12.79 -2.74 6.70
N ALA A 251 -13.62 -3.76 6.96
CA ALA A 251 -15.06 -3.58 7.09
C ALA A 251 -15.47 -2.51 8.11
N PRO A 252 -14.94 -2.44 9.35
CA PRO A 252 -15.31 -1.39 10.30
C PRO A 252 -14.97 0.02 9.82
N VAL A 253 -13.85 0.17 9.10
CA VAL A 253 -13.37 1.46 8.56
C VAL A 253 -14.27 1.90 7.40
N ILE A 254 -14.59 0.97 6.49
CA ILE A 254 -15.46 1.19 5.34
C ILE A 254 -16.90 1.49 5.79
N ASP A 255 -17.45 0.68 6.69
CA ASP A 255 -18.84 0.81 7.16
C ASP A 255 -19.11 2.16 7.83
N LYS A 256 -18.16 2.67 8.58
CA LYS A 256 -18.25 3.97 9.25
C LYS A 256 -17.83 5.16 8.39
N HIS A 257 -17.41 4.95 7.15
CA HIS A 257 -16.80 5.99 6.30
C HIS A 257 -15.67 6.72 7.02
N ALA A 258 -14.82 5.98 7.73
CA ALA A 258 -13.74 6.56 8.50
C ALA A 258 -12.60 7.12 7.62
N VAL A 259 -12.64 6.85 6.32
CA VAL A 259 -11.69 7.31 5.30
C VAL A 259 -12.44 7.68 4.01
N ASP A 260 -11.73 8.25 3.05
CA ASP A 260 -12.27 8.62 1.73
C ASP A 260 -11.79 7.67 0.63
N VAL A 261 -10.60 7.11 0.82
CA VAL A 261 -9.99 6.16 -0.10
C VAL A 261 -9.51 4.94 0.68
N VAL A 262 -9.77 3.76 0.14
CA VAL A 262 -9.31 2.48 0.70
C VAL A 262 -8.07 2.06 -0.08
N MET A 263 -6.94 1.96 0.60
CA MET A 263 -5.69 1.46 0.01
C MET A 263 -5.53 -0.03 0.31
N ILE A 264 -5.12 -0.79 -0.70
CA ILE A 264 -5.00 -2.25 -0.62
C ILE A 264 -3.65 -2.66 -1.19
N ASP A 265 -2.91 -3.50 -0.46
CA ASP A 265 -1.76 -4.21 -1.00
C ASP A 265 -2.13 -5.68 -1.22
N PRO A 266 -2.16 -6.16 -2.49
CA PRO A 266 -2.54 -7.54 -2.78
C PRO A 266 -1.62 -8.60 -2.15
N THR A 267 -0.34 -8.27 -1.92
CA THR A 267 0.60 -9.19 -1.26
C THR A 267 0.51 -9.18 0.25
N TRP A 268 -0.29 -8.26 0.83
CA TRP A 268 -0.45 -8.13 2.28
C TRP A 268 -1.85 -8.49 2.75
N CYS A 269 -2.89 -8.14 2.00
CA CYS A 269 -4.28 -8.24 2.45
C CYS A 269 -4.87 -9.65 2.44
N GLY A 270 -4.23 -10.61 1.77
CA GLY A 270 -4.73 -11.97 1.58
C GLY A 270 -4.83 -12.39 0.11
N GLY A 271 -4.15 -11.67 -0.81
CA GLY A 271 -4.10 -11.98 -2.22
C GLY A 271 -5.20 -11.33 -3.06
N ILE A 272 -5.30 -11.73 -4.31
CA ILE A 272 -6.27 -11.25 -5.29
C ILE A 272 -7.70 -11.57 -4.86
N THR A 273 -7.93 -12.78 -4.37
CA THR A 273 -9.23 -13.22 -3.85
C THR A 273 -9.76 -12.27 -2.78
N GLU A 274 -8.93 -11.92 -1.81
CA GLU A 274 -9.34 -11.03 -0.71
C GLU A 274 -9.41 -9.58 -1.13
N ALA A 275 -8.49 -9.11 -1.97
CA ALA A 275 -8.49 -7.76 -2.53
C ALA A 275 -9.82 -7.47 -3.26
N ARG A 276 -10.31 -8.39 -4.09
CA ARG A 276 -11.61 -8.27 -4.76
C ARG A 276 -12.78 -8.11 -3.78
N ARG A 277 -12.75 -8.85 -2.68
CA ARG A 277 -13.78 -8.77 -1.63
C ARG A 277 -13.75 -7.42 -0.92
N ILE A 278 -12.54 -6.88 -0.66
CA ILE A 278 -12.36 -5.53 -0.07
C ILE A 278 -12.84 -4.45 -1.04
N VAL A 279 -12.46 -4.55 -2.33
CA VAL A 279 -12.95 -3.64 -3.39
C VAL A 279 -14.48 -3.62 -3.45
N ALA A 280 -15.13 -4.79 -3.41
CA ALA A 280 -16.59 -4.89 -3.43
C ALA A 280 -17.24 -4.22 -2.20
N LEU A 281 -16.62 -4.32 -1.01
CA LEU A 281 -17.10 -3.61 0.18
C LEU A 281 -16.96 -2.08 0.04
N ALA A 282 -15.83 -1.61 -0.49
CA ALA A 282 -15.59 -0.19 -0.71
C ALA A 282 -16.55 0.39 -1.77
N ASP A 283 -16.75 -0.30 -2.89
CA ASP A 283 -17.69 0.10 -3.96
C ASP A 283 -19.13 0.20 -3.46
N ALA A 284 -19.59 -0.77 -2.66
CA ALA A 284 -20.92 -0.74 -2.05
C ALA A 284 -21.15 0.49 -1.17
N LYS A 285 -20.10 1.12 -0.68
CA LYS A 285 -20.11 2.35 0.14
C LYS A 285 -19.68 3.60 -0.65
N ARG A 286 -19.47 3.49 -1.96
CA ARG A 286 -19.00 4.59 -2.82
C ARG A 286 -17.65 5.17 -2.39
N LEU A 287 -16.78 4.38 -1.79
CA LEU A 287 -15.41 4.75 -1.48
C LEU A 287 -14.50 4.42 -2.65
N SER A 288 -13.58 5.31 -2.97
CA SER A 288 -12.53 5.06 -3.95
C SER A 288 -11.54 4.02 -3.43
N VAL A 289 -10.89 3.33 -4.36
CA VAL A 289 -9.84 2.35 -4.05
C VAL A 289 -8.55 2.73 -4.77
N THR A 290 -7.42 2.52 -4.11
CA THR A 290 -6.08 2.60 -4.69
C THR A 290 -5.27 1.38 -4.26
N PHE A 291 -4.28 1.00 -5.08
CA PHE A 291 -3.40 -0.10 -4.75
C PHE A 291 -2.03 0.43 -4.29
N HIS A 292 -1.51 -0.22 -3.26
CA HIS A 292 -0.15 -0.02 -2.74
C HIS A 292 0.79 -1.05 -3.35
N ASP A 293 2.02 -0.63 -3.62
CA ASP A 293 3.10 -1.53 -4.01
C ASP A 293 4.44 -1.04 -3.43
N CYS A 294 5.05 -1.87 -2.61
CA CYS A 294 6.46 -1.75 -2.21
C CYS A 294 7.15 -3.12 -2.18
N THR A 295 6.51 -4.15 -2.73
CA THR A 295 6.98 -5.54 -2.67
C THR A 295 7.77 -5.89 -3.93
N GLY A 296 7.16 -5.78 -5.12
CA GLY A 296 7.83 -6.12 -6.35
C GLY A 296 6.88 -6.26 -7.55
N PRO A 297 7.38 -6.78 -8.68
CA PRO A 297 6.66 -6.75 -9.95
C PRO A 297 5.34 -7.54 -9.95
N PHE A 298 5.22 -8.61 -9.17
CA PHE A 298 3.96 -9.36 -9.10
C PHE A 298 2.89 -8.61 -8.32
N THR A 299 3.26 -7.82 -7.30
CA THR A 299 2.35 -6.93 -6.57
C THR A 299 1.80 -5.86 -7.52
N LEU A 300 2.70 -5.18 -8.25
CA LEU A 300 2.32 -4.18 -9.23
C LEU A 300 1.35 -4.76 -10.27
N LEU A 301 1.71 -5.89 -10.87
CA LEU A 301 0.86 -6.54 -11.88
C LEU A 301 -0.48 -6.99 -11.30
N ALA A 302 -0.53 -7.52 -10.07
CA ALA A 302 -1.79 -7.87 -9.42
C ALA A 302 -2.69 -6.64 -9.26
N GLY A 303 -2.14 -5.50 -8.81
CA GLY A 303 -2.87 -4.23 -8.72
C GLY A 303 -3.38 -3.73 -10.08
N VAL A 304 -2.59 -3.87 -11.14
CA VAL A 304 -2.99 -3.50 -12.50
C VAL A 304 -4.11 -4.37 -13.04
N HIS A 305 -4.14 -5.65 -12.68
CA HIS A 305 -5.17 -6.59 -13.13
C HIS A 305 -6.48 -6.50 -12.34
N LEU A 306 -6.44 -5.99 -11.09
CA LEU A 306 -7.60 -5.77 -10.22
C LEU A 306 -8.34 -4.49 -10.56
#